data_f7227a28b086d4693ab0f665562809a7
#
_entry.id   f7227a28b086d4693ab0f665562809a7
#
_cell.length_a   1.000
_cell.length_b   1.000
_cell.length_c   1.000
_cell.angle_alpha   90.00
_cell.angle_beta   90.00
_cell.angle_gamma   90.00
#
_symmetry.space_group_name_H-M   'P 1'
#
loop_
_entity.id
_entity.type
_entity.pdbx_description
1 polymer ?
#
loop_
_entity_poly.entity_id
_entity_poly.type
_entity_poly.pdbx_seq_one_letter_code
_entity_poly.pdbx_strand_id
1 'polypeptide(L)'
;MPTHPGHPALAETDTLSVSRGYINDALDSISTQAVSTTSTIDPDNGRLILLSPASNITVTLPDPSASDRNANIVLIFKRLTAGGTCRIDVASSGTIDGASSVTLNSQYDRLVVFNDGTAGTWYIEQ
;
A
#
# COMPACT_ATOMS: atom_id res chain seq x y z
N MET A 1 30.58 -31.28 11.22
CA MET A 1 30.38 -31.35 11.35
C MET A 1 29.91 -31.51 11.40
N PRO A 2 29.96 -31.30 10.95
CA PRO A 2 29.75 -31.23 10.90
C PRO A 2 29.25 -31.06 10.82
N THR A 3 29.26 -30.93 10.51
CA THR A 3 29.08 -30.78 10.63
C THR A 3 28.59 -30.83 10.67
N HIS A 4 28.72 -31.00 10.30
CA HIS A 4 28.65 -31.19 10.56
C HIS A 4 28.41 -31.07 10.44
N PRO A 5 28.67 -31.32 10.46
CA PRO A 5 28.47 -30.95 10.41
C PRO A 5 27.98 -30.88 10.20
N GLY A 6 27.89 -31.05 9.86
CA GLY A 6 27.61 -30.62 9.78
C GLY A 6 26.97 -30.36 9.46
N HIS A 7 27.17 -30.54 9.38
CA HIS A 7 26.78 -29.97 9.38
C HIS A 7 26.44 -29.33 9.47
N PRO A 8 26.33 -29.36 9.61
CA PRO A 8 26.42 -28.70 10.14
C PRO A 8 26.30 -27.48 10.57
N ALA A 9 26.22 -26.76 11.71
CA ALA A 9 26.46 -25.31 11.79
C ALA A 9 25.97 -24.54 10.58
N LEU A 10 26.03 -25.13 9.50
CA LEU A 10 25.49 -24.64 8.25
C LEU A 10 23.98 -24.44 8.32
N ALA A 11 23.29 -25.28 9.04
CA ALA A 11 21.83 -25.19 9.14
C ALA A 11 21.37 -23.88 9.77
N GLU A 12 22.06 -23.41 10.80
CA GLU A 12 21.72 -22.15 11.42
C GLU A 12 21.93 -20.96 10.49
N THR A 13 23.04 -20.96 9.78
CA THR A 13 23.33 -19.91 8.79
C THR A 13 22.31 -19.89 7.68
N ASP A 14 21.91 -21.06 7.20
CA ASP A 14 20.90 -21.16 6.15
C ASP A 14 19.55 -20.63 6.62
N THR A 15 19.16 -20.90 7.87
CA THR A 15 17.91 -20.42 8.42
C THR A 15 17.89 -18.88 8.46
N LEU A 16 18.97 -18.27 8.91
CA LEU A 16 19.06 -16.81 8.92
C LEU A 16 19.03 -16.23 7.51
N SER A 17 19.68 -16.88 6.59
CA SER A 17 19.72 -16.44 5.19
C SER A 17 18.33 -16.49 4.57
N VAL A 18 17.58 -17.57 4.81
CA VAL A 18 16.20 -17.71 4.32
C VAL A 18 15.29 -16.64 4.93
N SER A 19 15.38 -16.39 6.23
CA SER A 19 14.58 -15.35 6.89
C SER A 19 14.86 -13.97 6.32
N ARG A 20 16.13 -13.67 6.06
CA ARG A 20 16.51 -12.38 5.49
C ARG A 20 15.97 -12.24 4.06
N GLY A 21 16.08 -13.28 3.26
CA GLY A 21 15.54 -13.28 1.91
C GLY A 21 14.04 -13.06 1.88
N TYR A 22 13.32 -13.69 2.80
CA TYR A 22 11.88 -13.52 2.92
C TYR A 22 11.51 -12.06 3.23
N ILE A 23 12.22 -11.42 4.16
CA ILE A 23 11.97 -10.02 4.51
C ILE A 23 12.31 -9.11 3.33
N ASN A 24 13.40 -9.36 2.64
CA ASN A 24 13.77 -8.57 1.46
C ASN A 24 12.74 -8.71 0.35
N ASP A 25 12.23 -9.91 0.12
CA ASP A 25 11.18 -10.14 -0.88
C ASP A 25 9.90 -9.39 -0.52
N ALA A 26 9.52 -9.37 0.76
CA ALA A 26 8.36 -8.63 1.20
C ALA A 26 8.51 -7.13 1.00
N LEU A 27 9.71 -6.58 1.26
CA LEU A 27 10.00 -5.17 1.01
C LEU A 27 10.07 -4.86 -0.47
N ASP A 28 10.69 -5.73 -1.25
CA ASP A 28 10.81 -5.55 -2.70
C ASP A 28 9.45 -5.64 -3.40
N SER A 29 8.48 -6.37 -2.80
CA SER A 29 7.13 -6.45 -3.36
C SER A 29 6.32 -5.19 -3.11
N ILE A 30 6.77 -4.29 -2.21
CA ILE A 30 6.16 -2.98 -2.01
C ILE A 30 6.75 -2.04 -3.05
N SER A 31 6.16 -2.03 -4.23
CA SER A 31 6.56 -1.10 -5.28
C SER A 31 5.86 0.23 -5.10
N THR A 32 6.41 1.26 -5.72
CA THR A 32 5.86 2.60 -5.66
C THR A 32 5.18 2.99 -6.96
N GLN A 33 4.17 3.85 -6.86
CA GLN A 33 3.63 4.54 -8.02
C GLN A 33 3.50 6.02 -7.69
N ALA A 34 3.76 6.87 -8.68
CA ALA A 34 3.66 8.31 -8.53
C ALA A 34 2.36 8.80 -9.15
N VAL A 35 1.62 9.63 -8.41
CA VAL A 35 0.34 10.17 -8.87
C VAL A 35 0.34 11.67 -8.68
N SER A 36 0.12 12.41 -9.79
CA SER A 36 0.08 13.88 -9.78
C SER A 36 -1.21 14.43 -10.36
N THR A 37 -2.08 13.56 -10.88
CA THR A 37 -3.36 13.94 -11.50
C THR A 37 -4.48 13.06 -10.98
N THR A 38 -5.71 13.50 -11.17
CA THR A 38 -6.89 12.70 -10.82
C THR A 38 -6.84 11.34 -11.53
N SER A 39 -6.94 10.27 -10.76
CA SER A 39 -6.79 8.91 -11.29
C SER A 39 -7.39 7.88 -10.35
N THR A 40 -7.55 6.66 -10.85
CA THR A 40 -7.93 5.50 -10.05
C THR A 40 -6.69 4.66 -9.80
N ILE A 41 -6.51 4.23 -8.55
CA ILE A 41 -5.34 3.45 -8.16
C ILE A 41 -5.49 2.02 -8.65
N ASP A 42 -4.43 1.54 -9.31
CA ASP A 42 -4.27 0.12 -9.61
C ASP A 42 -3.23 -0.43 -8.64
N PRO A 43 -3.61 -1.35 -7.73
CA PRO A 43 -2.67 -1.88 -6.74
C PRO A 43 -1.48 -2.61 -7.35
N ASP A 44 -1.60 -3.10 -8.58
CA ASP A 44 -0.50 -3.79 -9.27
C ASP A 44 0.61 -2.83 -9.69
N ASN A 45 0.31 -1.53 -9.82
CA ASN A 45 1.32 -0.53 -10.18
C ASN A 45 2.17 -0.09 -8.98
N GLY A 46 1.76 -0.43 -7.79
CA GLY A 46 2.50 -0.12 -6.58
C GLY A 46 1.57 0.14 -5.41
N ARG A 47 1.96 -0.31 -4.23
CA ARG A 47 1.15 -0.17 -3.02
C ARG A 47 1.59 1.00 -2.15
N LEU A 48 2.72 1.59 -2.44
CA LEU A 48 3.15 2.86 -1.86
C LEU A 48 2.90 3.94 -2.91
N ILE A 49 1.91 4.78 -2.65
CA ILE A 49 1.46 5.80 -3.59
C ILE A 49 2.02 7.15 -3.16
N LEU A 50 2.88 7.71 -4.00
CA LEU A 50 3.52 8.99 -3.76
C LEU A 50 2.73 10.06 -4.50
N LEU A 51 2.11 10.97 -3.76
CA LEU A 51 1.19 11.98 -4.29
C LEU A 51 1.93 13.31 -4.42
N SER A 52 1.96 13.85 -5.64
CA SER A 52 2.60 15.13 -5.93
C SER A 52 1.65 16.03 -6.71
N PRO A 53 0.50 16.40 -6.14
CA PRO A 53 -0.46 17.24 -6.86
C PRO A 53 0.07 18.67 -7.02
N ALA A 54 -0.06 19.22 -8.22
CA ALA A 54 0.19 20.63 -8.47
C ALA A 54 -1.10 21.45 -8.29
N SER A 55 -2.24 20.80 -8.34
CA SER A 55 -3.57 21.40 -8.14
C SER A 55 -4.43 20.36 -7.40
N ASN A 56 -5.70 20.69 -7.19
CA ASN A 56 -6.62 19.74 -6.52
C ASN A 56 -6.81 18.50 -7.36
N ILE A 57 -6.61 17.34 -6.78
CA ILE A 57 -6.83 16.04 -7.45
C ILE A 57 -7.70 15.14 -6.59
N THR A 58 -8.38 14.19 -7.25
CA THR A 58 -9.12 13.13 -6.61
C THR A 58 -8.51 11.79 -7.02
N VAL A 59 -8.14 11.01 -6.04
CA VAL A 59 -7.57 9.68 -6.23
C VAL A 59 -8.59 8.66 -5.73
N THR A 60 -8.97 7.72 -6.58
CA THR A 60 -10.03 6.76 -6.28
C THR A 60 -9.43 5.40 -5.94
N LEU A 61 -9.81 4.85 -4.79
CA LEU A 61 -9.46 3.50 -4.39
C LEU A 61 -10.34 2.51 -5.16
N PRO A 62 -9.80 1.36 -5.58
CA PRO A 62 -10.60 0.34 -6.25
C PRO A 62 -11.58 -0.31 -5.28
N ASP A 63 -12.67 -0.85 -5.82
CA ASP A 63 -13.60 -1.66 -5.02
C ASP A 63 -12.90 -2.97 -4.63
N PRO A 64 -12.79 -3.28 -3.31
CA PRO A 64 -12.14 -4.51 -2.87
C PRO A 64 -12.76 -5.79 -3.45
N SER A 65 -14.04 -5.76 -3.77
CA SER A 65 -14.75 -6.94 -4.29
C SER A 65 -14.70 -7.08 -5.81
N ALA A 66 -14.18 -6.07 -6.52
CA ALA A 66 -14.20 -6.07 -7.99
C ALA A 66 -13.16 -7.03 -8.59
N SER A 67 -12.11 -7.37 -7.86
CA SER A 67 -11.06 -8.26 -8.31
C SER A 67 -10.32 -8.83 -7.11
N ASP A 68 -9.85 -10.07 -7.22
CA ASP A 68 -9.06 -10.69 -6.15
C ASP A 68 -7.81 -9.89 -5.80
N ARG A 69 -7.21 -9.22 -6.78
CA ARG A 69 -6.01 -8.40 -6.54
C ARG A 69 -6.30 -7.12 -5.74
N ASN A 70 -7.56 -6.72 -5.64
CA ASN A 70 -7.96 -5.56 -4.85
C ASN A 70 -8.30 -5.93 -3.41
N ALA A 71 -8.47 -7.20 -3.11
CA ALA A 71 -8.92 -7.70 -1.80
C ALA A 71 -7.76 -8.00 -0.88
N ASN A 72 -7.97 -7.77 0.42
CA ASN A 72 -7.01 -8.11 1.49
C ASN A 72 -5.65 -7.45 1.27
N ILE A 73 -5.65 -6.18 0.92
CA ILE A 73 -4.42 -5.44 0.65
C ILE A 73 -4.32 -4.19 1.53
N VAL A 74 -3.10 -3.68 1.62
CA VAL A 74 -2.77 -2.43 2.29
C VAL A 74 -2.22 -1.47 1.23
N LEU A 75 -2.69 -0.23 1.25
CA LEU A 75 -2.17 0.85 0.40
C LEU A 75 -1.68 1.98 1.31
N ILE A 76 -0.51 2.50 1.00
CA ILE A 76 0.12 3.58 1.77
C ILE A 76 0.21 4.80 0.86
N PHE A 77 -0.36 5.91 1.31
CA PHE A 77 -0.30 7.18 0.60
C PHE A 77 0.61 8.13 1.34
N LYS A 78 1.48 8.80 0.62
CA LYS A 78 2.35 9.86 1.16
C LYS A 78 2.28 11.05 0.24
N ARG A 79 1.85 12.19 0.77
CA ARG A 79 1.80 13.42 0.00
C ARG A 79 3.15 14.12 0.06
N LEU A 80 3.74 14.41 -1.10
CA LEU A 80 5.10 14.96 -1.19
C LEU A 80 5.15 16.47 -1.42
N THR A 81 4.08 17.05 -1.98
CA THR A 81 4.07 18.46 -2.34
C THR A 81 3.02 19.23 -1.55
N ALA A 82 3.19 20.56 -1.48
CA ALA A 82 2.29 21.43 -0.75
C ALA A 82 1.16 22.00 -1.63
N GLY A 83 1.20 21.82 -2.95
CA GLY A 83 0.23 22.43 -3.87
C GLY A 83 -1.07 21.66 -3.95
N GLY A 84 -2.21 22.36 -3.92
CA GLY A 84 -3.52 21.78 -4.08
C GLY A 84 -3.96 20.91 -2.91
N THR A 85 -5.09 20.22 -3.08
CA THR A 85 -5.60 19.24 -2.13
C THR A 85 -5.59 17.87 -2.78
N CYS A 86 -5.54 16.82 -1.97
CA CYS A 86 -5.57 15.46 -2.44
C CYS A 86 -6.71 14.74 -1.74
N ARG A 87 -7.78 14.47 -2.47
CA ARG A 87 -8.95 13.78 -1.95
C ARG A 87 -8.87 12.31 -2.34
N ILE A 88 -9.10 11.45 -1.37
CA ILE A 88 -9.12 9.99 -1.58
C ILE A 88 -10.56 9.52 -1.49
N ASP A 89 -11.08 9.01 -2.60
CA ASP A 89 -12.44 8.46 -2.71
C ASP A 89 -12.37 6.95 -2.86
N VAL A 90 -13.53 6.29 -2.83
CA VAL A 90 -13.64 4.85 -3.10
C VAL A 90 -14.59 4.64 -4.28
N ALA A 91 -14.24 3.74 -5.18
CA ALA A 91 -15.07 3.37 -6.32
C ALA A 91 -16.42 2.83 -5.87
N SER A 92 -17.44 2.95 -6.73
CA SER A 92 -18.77 2.40 -6.49
C SER A 92 -19.46 2.96 -5.24
N SER A 93 -19.18 4.22 -4.92
CA SER A 93 -19.76 4.89 -3.74
C SER A 93 -19.39 4.20 -2.43
N GLY A 94 -18.21 3.60 -2.37
CA GLY A 94 -17.71 2.97 -1.16
C GLY A 94 -17.28 3.97 -0.09
N THR A 95 -16.76 3.46 1.01
CA THR A 95 -16.38 4.28 2.18
C THR A 95 -15.00 3.91 2.69
N ILE A 96 -14.40 4.88 3.41
CA ILE A 96 -13.17 4.71 4.19
C ILE A 96 -13.56 5.03 5.63
N ASP A 97 -13.53 4.02 6.51
CA ASP A 97 -14.01 4.15 7.91
C ASP A 97 -15.42 4.77 7.99
N GLY A 98 -16.29 4.43 7.02
CA GLY A 98 -17.65 4.94 6.97
C GLY A 98 -17.79 6.31 6.30
N ALA A 99 -16.71 6.99 5.99
CA ALA A 99 -16.74 8.28 5.31
C ALA A 99 -16.61 8.11 3.79
N SER A 100 -17.22 8.99 3.01
CA SER A 100 -17.17 8.90 1.56
C SER A 100 -15.80 9.27 0.99
N SER A 101 -14.98 10.00 1.74
CA SER A 101 -13.65 10.39 1.30
C SER A 101 -12.78 10.80 2.48
N VAL A 102 -11.47 10.84 2.22
CA VAL A 102 -10.46 11.39 3.14
C VAL A 102 -9.64 12.39 2.34
N THR A 103 -9.29 13.53 2.94
CA THR A 103 -8.49 14.55 2.27
C THR A 103 -7.13 14.69 2.97
N LEU A 104 -6.07 14.66 2.17
CA LEU A 104 -4.71 14.95 2.65
C LEU A 104 -4.42 16.42 2.33
N ASN A 105 -4.44 17.27 3.35
CA ASN A 105 -4.42 18.72 3.20
C ASN A 105 -3.02 19.33 3.23
N SER A 106 -2.05 18.63 3.78
CA SER A 106 -0.72 19.20 4.05
C SER A 106 0.37 18.37 3.42
N GLN A 107 1.47 19.04 3.06
CA GLN A 107 2.67 18.36 2.61
C GLN A 107 3.12 17.35 3.67
N TYR A 108 3.52 16.17 3.21
CA TYR A 108 3.97 15.03 4.02
C TYR A 108 2.87 14.34 4.83
N ASP A 109 1.60 14.68 4.63
CA ASP A 109 0.51 13.88 5.17
C ASP A 109 0.59 12.45 4.67
N ARG A 110 0.24 11.52 5.56
CA ARG A 110 0.27 10.09 5.28
C ARG A 110 -1.10 9.49 5.56
N LEU A 111 -1.49 8.53 4.73
CA LEU A 111 -2.70 7.75 4.93
C LEU A 111 -2.38 6.30 4.63
N VAL A 112 -2.67 5.42 5.57
CA VAL A 112 -2.56 3.97 5.37
C VAL A 112 -3.96 3.40 5.43
N VAL A 113 -4.37 2.72 4.35
CA VAL A 113 -5.69 2.10 4.27
C VAL A 113 -5.54 0.62 3.97
N PHE A 114 -6.49 -0.16 4.45
CA PHE A 114 -6.54 -1.59 4.17
C PHE A 114 -7.99 -2.03 3.99
N ASN A 115 -8.16 -3.21 3.43
CA ASN A 115 -9.48 -3.81 3.30
C ASN A 115 -9.40 -5.31 3.57
N ASP A 116 -10.57 -5.91 3.85
CA ASP A 116 -10.74 -7.34 4.08
C ASP A 116 -11.48 -8.06 2.94
N GLY A 117 -11.61 -7.40 1.79
CA GLY A 117 -12.33 -7.92 0.64
C GLY A 117 -13.81 -7.58 0.63
N THR A 118 -14.34 -6.93 1.66
CA THR A 118 -15.74 -6.50 1.69
C THR A 118 -15.99 -5.43 0.65
N ALA A 119 -17.08 -5.57 -0.10
CA ALA A 119 -17.43 -4.64 -1.18
C ALA A 119 -17.46 -3.20 -0.69
N GLY A 120 -16.79 -2.32 -1.42
CA GLY A 120 -16.81 -0.88 -1.20
C GLY A 120 -16.30 -0.40 0.14
N THR A 121 -15.58 -1.23 0.91
CA THR A 121 -15.21 -0.88 2.29
C THR A 121 -13.71 -0.89 2.48
N TRP A 122 -13.19 0.24 2.91
CA TRP A 122 -11.78 0.41 3.30
C TRP A 122 -11.71 0.92 4.73
N TYR A 123 -10.60 0.67 5.38
CA TYR A 123 -10.34 1.07 6.77
C TYR A 123 -9.03 1.82 6.86
N ILE A 124 -8.95 2.76 7.80
CA ILE A 124 -7.72 3.50 8.07
C ILE A 124 -6.92 2.77 9.15
N GLU A 125 -5.64 2.55 8.88
CA GLU A 125 -4.70 2.06 9.90
C GLU A 125 -4.34 3.22 10.83
N GLN A 126 -4.58 3.03 12.10
CA GLN A 126 -4.34 4.07 13.12
C GLN A 126 -2.94 3.96 13.74
#